data_24f3c7a1f6da051da2f18c5c1a066345
#
_entry.id   24f3c7a1f6da051da2f18c5c1a066345
#
_cell.length_a   1.000
_cell.length_b   1.000
_cell.length_c   1.000
_cell.angle_alpha   90.00
_cell.angle_beta   90.00
_cell.angle_gamma   90.00
#
_symmetry.space_group_name_H-M   'P 1'
#
loop_
_entity.id
_entity.type
_entity.pdbx_description
1 polymer ?
#
loop_
_entity_poly.entity_id
_entity_poly.type
_entity_poly.pdbx_seq_one_letter_code
_entity_poly.pdbx_strand_id
1 'polypeptide(L)'
;MAKTLVVYYSQSRGNTKKIAREIASTLGADLTAIDTVQPYNCSYDQLVYGLSKTETQNKVCPPIKPLGKDPAYYDRIVLGTPTWWYTMAPAVRTFLTETDLTGKELVLFATHGGWPGHALADMKACAKGAKVIAQTDVQFDSTGGDRQETPMPAVTAWAKKLK
;
A
#
# COMPACT_ATOMS: atom_id res chain seq x y z
N MET A 1 1.18 13.02 -20.36
CA MET A 1 0.69 12.07 -19.37
C MET A 1 1.60 12.08 -18.14
N ALA A 2 1.04 11.96 -16.96
CA ALA A 2 1.82 11.90 -15.73
C ALA A 2 2.69 10.63 -15.69
N LYS A 3 3.96 10.80 -15.37
CA LYS A 3 4.86 9.67 -15.14
C LYS A 3 4.50 9.04 -13.79
N THR A 4 4.03 7.81 -13.80
CA THR A 4 3.45 7.13 -12.64
C THR A 4 4.35 6.02 -12.12
N LEU A 5 4.52 5.96 -10.80
CA LEU A 5 5.16 4.85 -10.09
C LEU A 5 4.15 4.20 -9.16
N VAL A 6 4.02 2.89 -9.22
CA VAL A 6 3.24 2.11 -8.26
C VAL A 6 4.18 1.60 -7.17
N VAL A 7 3.91 1.97 -5.93
CA VAL A 7 4.69 1.60 -4.74
C VAL A 7 3.78 0.79 -3.81
N TYR A 8 4.28 -0.33 -3.30
CA TYR A 8 3.47 -1.17 -2.41
C TYR A 8 4.33 -1.84 -1.36
N TYR A 9 3.69 -2.17 -0.24
CA TYR A 9 4.20 -3.12 0.73
C TYR A 9 3.30 -4.34 0.75
N SER A 10 3.87 -5.54 0.73
CA SER A 10 3.11 -6.78 0.79
C SER A 10 3.80 -7.79 1.67
N GLN A 11 3.00 -8.50 2.48
CA GLN A 11 3.42 -9.54 3.40
C GLN A 11 2.46 -10.72 3.28
N SER A 12 2.84 -11.86 3.85
CA SER A 12 2.00 -13.06 3.92
C SER A 12 1.59 -13.60 2.54
N ARG A 13 0.35 -13.41 2.12
CA ARG A 13 -0.22 -14.01 0.91
C ARG A 13 0.09 -13.26 -0.40
N GLY A 14 0.71 -12.10 -0.33
CA GLY A 14 1.02 -11.30 -1.52
C GLY A 14 -0.20 -10.62 -2.14
N ASN A 15 -1.26 -10.39 -1.38
CA ASN A 15 -2.50 -9.80 -1.87
C ASN A 15 -2.28 -8.38 -2.40
N THR A 16 -1.61 -7.54 -1.63
CA THR A 16 -1.31 -6.16 -2.03
C THR A 16 -0.42 -6.13 -3.29
N LYS A 17 0.56 -7.03 -3.37
CA LYS A 17 1.43 -7.18 -4.55
C LYS A 17 0.64 -7.50 -5.81
N LYS A 18 -0.33 -8.42 -5.70
CA LYS A 18 -1.20 -8.82 -6.81
C LYS A 18 -1.97 -7.62 -7.38
N ILE A 19 -2.54 -6.82 -6.50
CA ILE A 19 -3.29 -5.62 -6.90
C ILE A 19 -2.36 -4.55 -7.47
N ALA A 20 -1.21 -4.34 -6.85
CA ALA A 20 -0.22 -3.39 -7.35
C ALA A 20 0.24 -3.73 -8.78
N ARG A 21 0.47 -5.01 -9.06
CA ARG A 21 0.84 -5.49 -10.40
C ARG A 21 -0.26 -5.22 -11.42
N GLU A 22 -1.51 -5.45 -11.07
CA GLU A 22 -2.65 -5.19 -11.96
C GLU A 22 -2.76 -3.71 -12.28
N ILE A 23 -2.65 -2.85 -11.28
CA ILE A 23 -2.71 -1.41 -11.48
C ILE A 23 -1.55 -0.94 -12.37
N ALA A 24 -0.32 -1.39 -12.07
CA ALA A 24 0.85 -1.01 -12.85
C ALA A 24 0.73 -1.45 -14.31
N SER A 25 0.28 -2.69 -14.55
CA SER A 25 0.05 -3.22 -15.91
C SER A 25 -1.02 -2.39 -16.65
N THR A 26 -2.13 -2.09 -15.99
CA THR A 26 -3.23 -1.32 -16.59
C THR A 26 -2.79 0.10 -16.97
N LEU A 27 -1.95 0.73 -16.15
CA LEU A 27 -1.47 2.10 -16.38
C LEU A 27 -0.22 2.17 -17.26
N GLY A 28 0.44 1.05 -17.52
CA GLY A 28 1.77 1.06 -18.13
C GLY A 28 2.79 1.76 -17.24
N ALA A 29 2.66 1.62 -15.92
CA ALA A 29 3.46 2.31 -14.93
C ALA A 29 4.61 1.43 -14.41
N ASP A 30 5.65 2.06 -13.90
CA ASP A 30 6.71 1.39 -13.18
C ASP A 30 6.20 0.89 -11.82
N LEU A 31 6.85 -0.13 -11.28
CA LEU A 31 6.44 -0.82 -10.06
C LEU A 31 7.64 -1.03 -9.14
N THR A 32 7.50 -0.74 -7.86
CA THR A 32 8.52 -1.01 -6.86
C THR A 32 7.90 -1.42 -5.53
N ALA A 33 8.57 -2.33 -4.82
CA ALA A 33 8.16 -2.78 -3.50
C ALA A 33 8.87 -1.99 -2.41
N ILE A 34 8.18 -1.82 -1.27
CA ILE A 34 8.80 -1.37 -0.02
C ILE A 34 9.25 -2.63 0.73
N ASP A 35 10.52 -2.67 1.12
CA ASP A 35 11.07 -3.74 1.95
C ASP A 35 11.61 -3.15 3.24
N THR A 36 11.33 -3.82 4.37
CA THR A 36 11.92 -3.43 5.66
C THR A 36 13.35 -3.93 5.76
N VAL A 37 14.21 -3.15 6.43
CA VAL A 37 15.61 -3.55 6.70
C VAL A 37 15.62 -4.81 7.57
N GLN A 38 14.72 -4.89 8.55
CA GLN A 38 14.49 -6.07 9.38
C GLN A 38 13.22 -6.77 8.91
N PRO A 39 13.30 -7.92 8.21
CA PRO A 39 12.12 -8.63 7.77
C PRO A 39 11.35 -9.25 8.95
N TYR A 40 10.05 -9.43 8.76
CA TYR A 40 9.20 -10.10 9.75
C TYR A 40 9.38 -11.62 9.62
N ASN A 41 10.36 -12.18 10.30
CA ASN A 41 10.69 -13.61 10.29
C ASN A 41 9.89 -14.35 11.37
N CYS A 42 8.57 -14.38 11.23
CA CYS A 42 7.68 -15.03 12.19
C CYS A 42 6.50 -15.66 11.45
N SER A 43 5.74 -16.52 12.14
CA SER A 43 4.53 -17.11 11.60
C SER A 43 3.47 -16.03 11.37
N TYR A 44 2.45 -16.36 10.56
CA TYR A 44 1.31 -15.48 10.33
C TYR A 44 0.64 -15.07 11.64
N ASP A 45 0.40 -16.04 12.56
CA ASP A 45 -0.25 -15.75 13.83
C ASP A 45 0.63 -14.87 14.74
N GLN A 46 1.93 -15.11 14.78
CA GLN A 46 2.87 -14.27 15.54
C GLN A 46 2.89 -12.83 14.99
N LEU A 47 2.81 -12.68 13.69
CA LEU A 47 2.75 -11.36 13.06
C LEU A 47 1.43 -10.66 13.40
N VAL A 48 0.29 -11.33 13.17
CA VAL A 48 -1.06 -10.74 13.32
C VAL A 48 -1.35 -10.36 14.78
N TYR A 49 -1.07 -11.28 15.71
CA TYR A 49 -1.42 -11.08 17.14
C TYR A 49 -0.30 -10.51 17.99
N GLY A 50 0.87 -10.29 17.43
CA GLY A 50 2.05 -9.79 18.13
C GLY A 50 2.59 -8.50 17.53
N LEU A 51 3.61 -8.62 16.68
CA LEU A 51 4.35 -7.46 16.15
C LEU A 51 3.48 -6.47 15.40
N SER A 52 2.60 -6.93 14.52
CA SER A 52 1.77 -6.02 13.73
C SER A 52 0.84 -5.20 14.61
N LYS A 53 0.26 -5.82 15.63
CA LYS A 53 -0.62 -5.12 16.59
C LYS A 53 0.15 -4.06 17.37
N THR A 54 1.30 -4.42 17.92
CA THR A 54 2.13 -3.52 18.71
C THR A 54 2.64 -2.34 17.88
N GLU A 55 3.18 -2.63 16.70
CA GLU A 55 3.73 -1.60 15.82
C GLU A 55 2.66 -0.64 15.29
N THR A 56 1.48 -1.15 14.93
CA THR A 56 0.39 -0.28 14.44
C THR A 56 -0.17 0.60 15.54
N GLN A 57 -0.36 0.06 16.74
CA GLN A 57 -0.85 0.83 17.90
C GLN A 57 0.12 1.94 18.30
N ASN A 58 1.42 1.67 18.23
CA ASN A 58 2.47 2.62 18.60
C ASN A 58 2.92 3.49 17.42
N LYS A 59 2.30 3.37 16.25
CA LYS A 59 2.64 4.12 15.03
C LYS A 59 4.14 4.04 14.70
N VAL A 60 4.71 2.85 14.82
CA VAL A 60 6.12 2.60 14.56
C VAL A 60 6.43 2.83 13.08
N CYS A 61 7.58 3.44 12.81
CA CYS A 61 8.12 3.62 11.46
C CYS A 61 9.39 2.79 11.32
N PRO A 62 9.29 1.48 11.00
CA PRO A 62 10.47 0.64 10.87
C PRO A 62 11.34 1.12 9.70
N PRO A 63 12.68 1.00 9.81
CA PRO A 63 13.55 1.35 8.70
C PRO A 63 13.23 0.51 7.45
N ILE A 64 13.19 1.18 6.31
CA ILE A 64 12.98 0.53 5.01
C ILE A 64 14.23 0.64 4.16
N LYS A 65 14.40 -0.34 3.27
CA LYS A 65 15.50 -0.33 2.30
C LYS A 65 15.25 0.74 1.23
N PRO A 66 16.31 1.26 0.57
CA PRO A 66 16.14 2.10 -0.59
C PRO A 66 15.25 1.41 -1.63
N LEU A 67 14.32 2.16 -2.23
CA LEU A 67 13.44 1.63 -3.26
C LEU A 67 14.21 1.35 -4.55
N GLY A 68 13.77 0.34 -5.31
CA GLY A 68 14.33 0.04 -6.62
C GLY A 68 14.08 1.13 -7.68
N LYS A 69 13.10 1.99 -7.44
CA LYS A 69 12.77 3.15 -8.26
C LYS A 69 12.65 4.37 -7.36
N ASP A 70 13.24 5.49 -7.75
CA ASP A 70 13.22 6.71 -6.94
C ASP A 70 11.93 7.51 -7.21
N PRO A 71 11.06 7.70 -6.21
CA PRO A 71 9.82 8.47 -6.37
C PRO A 71 10.03 9.90 -6.87
N ALA A 72 11.19 10.49 -6.66
CA ALA A 72 11.50 11.85 -7.08
C ALA A 72 11.34 12.07 -8.61
N TYR A 73 11.52 11.01 -9.39
CA TYR A 73 11.45 11.09 -10.85
C TYR A 73 10.03 10.91 -11.41
N TYR A 74 9.01 10.86 -10.56
CA TYR A 74 7.63 10.60 -10.96
C TYR A 74 6.71 11.73 -10.53
N ASP A 75 5.68 11.98 -11.33
CA ASP A 75 4.68 13.02 -11.07
C ASP A 75 3.55 12.51 -10.19
N ARG A 76 3.27 11.20 -10.30
CA ARG A 76 2.19 10.53 -9.61
C ARG A 76 2.70 9.26 -8.93
N ILE A 77 2.31 9.08 -7.68
CA ILE A 77 2.58 7.86 -6.92
C ILE A 77 1.26 7.16 -6.63
N VAL A 78 1.17 5.87 -6.98
CA VAL A 78 0.10 4.97 -6.53
C VAL A 78 0.68 4.16 -5.38
N LEU A 79 0.13 4.31 -4.19
CA LEU A 79 0.66 3.67 -2.98
C LEU A 79 -0.33 2.67 -2.42
N GLY A 80 0.12 1.42 -2.26
CA GLY A 80 -0.68 0.32 -1.76
C GLY A 80 -0.19 -0.24 -0.43
N THR A 81 -1.14 -0.57 0.44
CA THR A 81 -0.90 -1.16 1.77
C THR A 81 -1.84 -2.31 2.04
N PRO A 82 -1.38 -3.37 2.74
CA PRO A 82 -2.31 -4.24 3.45
C PRO A 82 -2.89 -3.49 4.65
N THR A 83 -4.05 -3.90 5.12
CA THR A 83 -4.64 -3.36 6.34
C THR A 83 -4.23 -4.22 7.53
N TRP A 84 -3.49 -3.62 8.44
CA TRP A 84 -3.04 -4.24 9.69
C TRP A 84 -3.70 -3.52 10.86
N TRP A 85 -4.52 -4.24 11.60
CA TRP A 85 -5.21 -3.67 12.77
C TRP A 85 -5.88 -2.33 12.47
N TYR A 86 -6.68 -2.36 11.40
CA TYR A 86 -7.53 -1.23 10.95
C TYR A 86 -6.77 -0.03 10.38
N THR A 87 -5.44 -0.14 10.18
CA THR A 87 -4.63 0.95 9.64
C THR A 87 -3.62 0.44 8.61
N MET A 88 -2.78 1.33 8.08
CA MET A 88 -1.73 0.96 7.15
C MET A 88 -0.63 0.14 7.82
N ALA A 89 0.08 -0.68 7.02
CA ALA A 89 1.27 -1.36 7.49
C ALA A 89 2.35 -0.35 7.92
N PRO A 90 3.12 -0.65 8.98
CA PRO A 90 4.16 0.26 9.48
C PRO A 90 5.17 0.71 8.43
N ALA A 91 5.59 -0.18 7.52
CA ALA A 91 6.52 0.16 6.45
C ALA A 91 5.97 1.22 5.49
N VAL A 92 4.65 1.24 5.27
CA VAL A 92 3.98 2.26 4.45
C VAL A 92 3.98 3.60 5.18
N ARG A 93 3.80 3.60 6.49
CA ARG A 93 3.93 4.81 7.31
C ARG A 93 5.33 5.39 7.19
N THR A 94 6.36 4.55 7.24
CA THR A 94 7.75 4.97 7.03
C THR A 94 7.93 5.66 5.68
N PHE A 95 7.43 5.04 4.62
CA PHE A 95 7.49 5.62 3.26
C PHE A 95 6.85 7.01 3.22
N LEU A 96 5.65 7.16 3.77
CA LEU A 96 4.91 8.42 3.74
C LEU A 96 5.59 9.53 4.57
N THR A 97 6.21 9.16 5.70
CA THR A 97 6.85 10.14 6.58
C THR A 97 8.25 10.55 6.11
N GLU A 98 8.96 9.67 5.40
CA GLU A 98 10.36 9.91 4.99
C GLU A 98 10.52 10.31 3.53
N THR A 99 9.48 10.17 2.71
CA THR A 99 9.53 10.51 1.28
C THR A 99 8.93 11.89 1.03
N ASP A 100 9.64 12.73 0.31
CA ASP A 100 9.10 14.03 -0.12
C ASP A 100 8.12 13.82 -1.27
N LEU A 101 6.84 13.97 -0.99
CA LEU A 101 5.75 13.85 -1.95
C LEU A 101 5.15 15.21 -2.31
N THR A 102 5.78 16.30 -1.93
CA THR A 102 5.29 17.66 -2.15
C THR A 102 5.02 17.91 -3.63
N GLY A 103 3.83 18.39 -3.94
CA GLY A 103 3.40 18.72 -5.30
C GLY A 103 3.06 17.53 -6.18
N LYS A 104 3.20 16.29 -5.67
CA LYS A 104 2.86 15.09 -6.44
C LYS A 104 1.39 14.72 -6.29
N GLU A 105 0.83 14.11 -7.32
CA GLU A 105 -0.46 13.43 -7.21
C GLU A 105 -0.25 12.10 -6.50
N LEU A 106 -1.18 11.77 -5.59
CA LEU A 106 -1.14 10.53 -4.82
C LEU A 106 -2.46 9.78 -5.00
N VAL A 107 -2.33 8.50 -5.34
CA VAL A 107 -3.44 7.56 -5.45
C VAL A 107 -3.21 6.49 -4.39
N LEU A 108 -4.24 6.18 -3.60
CA LEU A 108 -4.12 5.24 -2.49
C LEU A 108 -4.96 4.00 -2.74
N PHE A 109 -4.43 2.83 -2.39
CA PHE A 109 -5.26 1.64 -2.29
C PHE A 109 -4.86 0.81 -1.07
N ALA A 110 -5.84 0.09 -0.53
CA ALA A 110 -5.64 -0.82 0.60
C ALA A 110 -6.28 -2.17 0.30
N THR A 111 -5.65 -3.24 0.75
CA THR A 111 -6.24 -4.58 0.72
C THR A 111 -6.63 -4.98 2.14
N HIS A 112 -7.76 -5.69 2.29
CA HIS A 112 -8.28 -6.10 3.59
C HIS A 112 -9.13 -7.36 3.48
N GLY A 113 -9.41 -7.98 4.62
CA GLY A 113 -10.25 -9.17 4.71
C GLY A 113 -11.70 -8.89 5.16
N GLY A 114 -12.22 -7.69 4.92
CA GLY A 114 -13.57 -7.27 5.31
C GLY A 114 -13.58 -6.21 6.42
N TRP A 115 -12.42 -5.83 6.93
CA TRP A 115 -12.27 -4.82 7.98
C TRP A 115 -11.30 -3.72 7.52
N PRO A 116 -11.74 -2.82 6.62
CA PRO A 116 -10.85 -1.80 6.06
C PRO A 116 -10.39 -0.75 7.09
N GLY A 117 -11.13 -0.56 8.16
CA GLY A 117 -10.81 0.40 9.20
C GLY A 117 -10.59 1.81 8.66
N HIS A 118 -9.50 2.44 9.12
CA HIS A 118 -9.12 3.80 8.74
C HIS A 118 -7.78 3.86 7.98
N ALA A 119 -7.39 2.76 7.31
CA ALA A 119 -6.11 2.67 6.61
C ALA A 119 -5.93 3.78 5.57
N LEU A 120 -6.91 3.99 4.70
CA LEU A 120 -6.85 5.04 3.67
C LEU A 120 -6.84 6.45 4.28
N ALA A 121 -7.65 6.68 5.31
CA ALA A 121 -7.69 7.97 6.00
C ALA A 121 -6.35 8.28 6.69
N ASP A 122 -5.74 7.29 7.31
CA ASP A 122 -4.43 7.45 7.97
C ASP A 122 -3.31 7.70 6.97
N MET A 123 -3.33 7.02 5.82
CA MET A 123 -2.39 7.27 4.74
C MET A 123 -2.49 8.71 4.23
N LYS A 124 -3.72 9.18 4.00
CA LYS A 124 -3.97 10.54 3.56
C LYS A 124 -3.47 11.56 4.59
N ALA A 125 -3.68 11.31 5.87
CA ALA A 125 -3.21 12.18 6.95
C ALA A 125 -1.68 12.26 7.04
N CYS A 126 -0.98 11.19 6.69
CA CYS A 126 0.49 11.14 6.66
C CYS A 126 1.09 11.74 5.39
N ALA A 127 0.31 11.91 4.33
CA ALA A 127 0.78 12.32 3.01
C ALA A 127 0.84 13.85 2.88
N LYS A 128 1.68 14.48 3.67
CA LYS A 128 1.81 15.93 3.70
C LYS A 128 2.37 16.48 2.39
N GLY A 129 1.73 17.53 1.86
CA GLY A 129 2.16 18.20 0.65
C GLY A 129 1.76 17.51 -0.65
N ALA A 130 1.27 16.30 -0.61
CA ALA A 130 0.77 15.58 -1.78
C ALA A 130 -0.72 15.86 -2.00
N LYS A 131 -1.16 15.75 -3.25
CA LYS A 131 -2.58 15.87 -3.61
C LYS A 131 -3.16 14.46 -3.82
N VAL A 132 -3.99 14.01 -2.91
CA VAL A 132 -4.70 12.73 -3.05
C VAL A 132 -5.83 12.92 -4.07
N ILE A 133 -5.70 12.25 -5.22
CA ILE A 133 -6.65 12.41 -6.35
C ILE A 133 -7.64 11.25 -6.47
N ALA A 134 -7.32 10.09 -5.91
CA ALA A 134 -8.19 8.92 -5.93
C ALA A 134 -7.78 7.93 -4.83
N GLN A 135 -8.74 7.11 -4.41
CA GLN A 135 -8.48 6.03 -3.47
C GLN A 135 -9.49 4.90 -3.66
N THR A 136 -9.07 3.68 -3.33
CA THR A 136 -9.95 2.51 -3.32
C THR A 136 -9.46 1.47 -2.33
N ASP A 137 -10.36 0.58 -1.94
CA ASP A 137 -10.01 -0.62 -1.18
C ASP A 137 -10.39 -1.87 -1.96
N VAL A 138 -9.67 -2.95 -1.70
CA VAL A 138 -9.88 -4.25 -2.35
C VAL A 138 -10.02 -5.32 -1.29
N GLN A 139 -11.15 -6.02 -1.29
CA GLN A 139 -11.45 -7.03 -0.30
C GLN A 139 -10.98 -8.42 -0.74
N PHE A 140 -10.31 -9.10 0.17
CA PHE A 140 -9.96 -10.52 0.10
C PHE A 140 -10.72 -11.29 1.17
N ASP A 141 -10.51 -12.62 1.25
CA ASP A 141 -11.25 -13.42 2.20
C ASP A 141 -10.93 -13.06 3.66
N SER A 142 -11.93 -13.27 4.53
CA SER A 142 -11.87 -12.88 5.93
C SER A 142 -10.95 -13.75 6.80
N THR A 143 -10.45 -14.85 6.26
CA THR A 143 -9.56 -15.76 7.00
C THR A 143 -8.09 -15.40 6.85
N GLY A 144 -7.77 -14.29 6.17
CA GLY A 144 -6.41 -13.89 5.86
C GLY A 144 -5.81 -14.63 4.67
N GLY A 145 -6.64 -15.29 3.87
CA GLY A 145 -6.25 -15.98 2.65
C GLY A 145 -6.15 -15.07 1.44
N ASP A 146 -6.01 -15.68 0.28
CA ASP A 146 -5.77 -14.99 -0.99
C ASP A 146 -6.97 -15.00 -1.95
N ARG A 147 -8.13 -15.51 -1.50
CA ARG A 147 -9.34 -15.46 -2.30
C ARG A 147 -9.84 -14.01 -2.40
N GLN A 148 -9.87 -13.49 -3.62
CA GLN A 148 -10.25 -12.10 -3.88
C GLN A 148 -11.76 -11.96 -3.96
N GLU A 149 -12.35 -11.20 -3.04
CA GLU A 149 -13.79 -10.91 -3.00
C GLU A 149 -14.15 -9.79 -3.97
N THR A 150 -13.36 -8.69 -3.99
CA THR A 150 -13.53 -7.64 -4.99
C THR A 150 -13.07 -8.17 -6.35
N PRO A 151 -13.94 -8.23 -7.37
CA PRO A 151 -13.54 -8.81 -8.67
C PRO A 151 -12.41 -8.04 -9.33
N MET A 152 -11.44 -8.74 -9.92
CA MET A 152 -10.33 -8.11 -10.64
C MET A 152 -10.80 -7.14 -11.75
N PRO A 153 -11.85 -7.45 -12.53
CA PRO A 153 -12.37 -6.47 -13.51
C PRO A 153 -12.77 -5.13 -12.90
N ALA A 154 -13.23 -5.10 -11.64
CA ALA A 154 -13.56 -3.86 -10.94
C ALA A 154 -12.28 -3.05 -10.63
N VAL A 155 -11.21 -3.73 -10.23
CA VAL A 155 -9.90 -3.11 -9.99
C VAL A 155 -9.33 -2.54 -11.28
N THR A 156 -9.38 -3.31 -12.35
CA THR A 156 -8.91 -2.89 -13.68
C THR A 156 -9.70 -1.68 -14.19
N ALA A 157 -11.02 -1.71 -14.05
CA ALA A 157 -11.88 -0.60 -14.48
C ALA A 157 -11.58 0.68 -13.69
N TRP A 158 -11.36 0.55 -12.38
CA TRP A 158 -10.97 1.68 -11.54
C TRP A 158 -9.61 2.24 -11.97
N ALA A 159 -8.62 1.38 -12.19
CA ALA A 159 -7.29 1.82 -12.62
C ALA A 159 -7.32 2.53 -13.98
N LYS A 160 -8.15 2.08 -14.90
CA LYS A 160 -8.31 2.74 -16.21
C LYS A 160 -8.76 4.19 -16.10
N LYS A 161 -9.52 4.54 -15.08
CA LYS A 161 -9.97 5.92 -14.85
C LYS A 161 -8.83 6.86 -14.43
N LEU A 162 -7.67 6.30 -14.06
CA LEU A 162 -6.49 7.07 -13.68
C LEU A 162 -5.61 7.48 -14.87
N LYS A 163 -5.93 7.00 -16.08
CA LYS A 163 -5.19 7.33 -17.31
C LYS A 163 -5.38 8.80 -17.78
#